data_6b4402f51e7e75b725ce272fd33e4cd8
#
_entry.id   6b4402f51e7e75b725ce272fd33e4cd8
#
_cell.length_a   1.000
_cell.length_b   1.000
_cell.length_c   1.000
_cell.angle_alpha   90.00
_cell.angle_beta   90.00
_cell.angle_gamma   90.00
#
_symmetry.space_group_name_H-M   'P 1'
#
loop_
_entity.id
_entity.type
_entity.pdbx_description
1 polymer ?
#
loop_
_entity_poly.entity_id
_entity_poly.type
_entity_poly.pdbx_seq_one_letter_code
_entity_poly.pdbx_strand_id
1 'polypeptide(L)'
;MTKVNRPDVIAGRKLTDTFDIDAMNYHDIQIITHDYIKNVLLSSPCIHNQIPDTLIKLAENTCSKILLNLSNVLSNEELKKERIRVWKIHDSQTSSHERNFTQLILGGLSDEEQFTDALENYATVSDILLPTFFNVYKLCGEEFCKKYLEFLLNHPILKKYCVEHV
;
A
#
# COMPACT_ATOMS: atom_id res chain seq x y z
N MET A 1 -11.86 14.57 -18.10
CA MET A 1 -10.73 13.65 -18.35
C MET A 1 -11.29 12.26 -18.64
N THR A 2 -10.93 11.67 -19.78
CA THR A 2 -11.23 10.26 -20.05
C THR A 2 -10.51 9.37 -19.04
N LYS A 3 -11.09 8.20 -18.70
CA LYS A 3 -10.48 7.24 -17.74
C LYS A 3 -9.00 6.90 -18.03
N VAL A 4 -8.59 7.03 -19.31
CA VAL A 4 -7.23 6.67 -19.79
C VAL A 4 -6.16 7.69 -19.37
N ASN A 5 -6.54 8.93 -19.06
CA ASN A 5 -5.61 10.04 -18.77
C ASN A 5 -5.56 10.43 -17.28
N ARG A 6 -6.09 9.60 -16.40
CA ARG A 6 -5.99 9.87 -14.96
C ARG A 6 -4.56 9.59 -14.46
N PRO A 7 -4.02 10.44 -13.56
CA PRO A 7 -2.64 10.31 -13.05
C PRO A 7 -2.34 8.97 -12.38
N ASP A 8 -3.29 8.40 -11.64
CA ASP A 8 -3.16 7.10 -11.01
C ASP A 8 -3.04 5.96 -12.01
N VAL A 9 -3.79 6.01 -13.13
CA VAL A 9 -3.72 4.99 -14.18
C VAL A 9 -2.39 5.10 -14.95
N ILE A 10 -1.94 6.32 -15.24
CA ILE A 10 -0.64 6.55 -15.92
C ILE A 10 0.51 6.04 -15.04
N ALA A 11 0.48 6.35 -13.74
CA ALA A 11 1.50 5.90 -12.80
C ALA A 11 1.52 4.36 -12.67
N GLY A 12 0.35 3.73 -12.56
CA GLY A 12 0.23 2.27 -12.51
C GLY A 12 0.81 1.59 -13.75
N ARG A 13 0.47 2.09 -14.96
CA ARG A 13 1.05 1.57 -16.21
C ARG A 13 2.57 1.69 -16.24
N LYS A 14 3.12 2.85 -15.88
CA LYS A 14 4.57 3.04 -15.84
C LYS A 14 5.24 2.06 -14.88
N LEU A 15 4.60 1.72 -13.77
CA LEU A 15 5.12 0.71 -12.84
C LEU A 15 5.16 -0.67 -13.51
N THR A 16 4.05 -1.12 -14.10
CA THR A 16 3.94 -2.44 -14.76
C THR A 16 4.81 -2.55 -16.02
N ASP A 17 5.04 -1.45 -16.72
CA ASP A 17 5.95 -1.42 -17.88
C ASP A 17 7.44 -1.50 -17.46
N THR A 18 7.74 -1.16 -16.20
CA THR A 18 9.12 -1.12 -15.68
C THR A 18 9.48 -2.40 -14.93
N PHE A 19 8.53 -2.99 -14.20
CA PHE A 19 8.76 -4.13 -13.32
C PHE A 19 7.74 -5.24 -13.56
N ASP A 20 8.21 -6.48 -13.48
CA ASP A 20 7.35 -7.66 -13.38
C ASP A 20 6.83 -7.79 -11.95
N ILE A 21 5.85 -6.96 -11.60
CA ILE A 21 5.31 -6.90 -10.25
C ILE A 21 4.52 -8.17 -9.88
N ASP A 22 4.02 -8.92 -10.85
CA ASP A 22 3.30 -10.17 -10.60
C ASP A 22 4.23 -11.32 -10.19
N ALA A 23 5.56 -11.17 -10.40
CA ALA A 23 6.56 -12.09 -9.89
C ALA A 23 6.97 -11.85 -8.42
N MET A 24 6.44 -10.79 -7.78
CA MET A 24 6.82 -10.43 -6.40
C MET A 24 6.24 -11.40 -5.38
N ASN A 25 7.04 -11.73 -4.37
CA ASN A 25 6.59 -12.53 -3.23
C ASN A 25 5.97 -11.66 -2.11
N TYR A 26 5.27 -12.31 -1.19
CA TYR A 26 4.62 -11.69 -0.04
C TYR A 26 5.57 -10.81 0.79
N HIS A 27 6.75 -11.34 1.14
CA HIS A 27 7.70 -10.65 2.01
C HIS A 27 8.19 -9.33 1.38
N ASP A 28 8.53 -9.34 0.09
CA ASP A 28 8.99 -8.15 -0.63
C ASP A 28 7.88 -7.09 -0.71
N ILE A 29 6.62 -7.50 -0.93
CA ILE A 29 5.46 -6.59 -0.94
C ILE A 29 5.23 -5.95 0.43
N GLN A 30 5.35 -6.73 1.51
CA GLN A 30 5.16 -6.21 2.88
C GLN A 30 6.24 -5.20 3.26
N ILE A 31 7.50 -5.43 2.87
CA ILE A 31 8.59 -4.46 3.09
C ILE A 31 8.30 -3.15 2.34
N ILE A 32 7.93 -3.24 1.05
CA ILE A 32 7.60 -2.05 0.26
C ILE A 32 6.42 -1.30 0.87
N THR A 33 5.38 -2.00 1.30
CA THR A 33 4.21 -1.39 1.93
C THR A 33 4.57 -0.69 3.24
N HIS A 34 5.36 -1.36 4.09
CA HIS A 34 5.88 -0.75 5.32
C HIS A 34 6.67 0.53 5.02
N ASP A 35 7.64 0.45 4.11
CA ASP A 35 8.52 1.57 3.78
C ASP A 35 7.75 2.72 3.14
N TYR A 36 6.74 2.42 2.33
CA TYR A 36 5.84 3.41 1.78
C TYR A 36 5.06 4.15 2.87
N ILE A 37 4.39 3.41 3.77
CA ILE A 37 3.62 4.03 4.86
C ILE A 37 4.54 4.92 5.69
N LYS A 38 5.70 4.41 6.10
CA LYS A 38 6.64 5.12 6.97
C LYS A 38 7.28 6.33 6.31
N ASN A 39 7.82 6.17 5.09
CA ASN A 39 8.70 7.15 4.48
C ASN A 39 7.99 8.11 3.51
N VAL A 40 6.81 7.76 3.02
CA VAL A 40 6.05 8.59 2.08
C VAL A 40 4.75 9.09 2.69
N LEU A 41 3.92 8.17 3.18
CA LEU A 41 2.60 8.53 3.70
C LEU A 41 2.71 9.36 4.98
N LEU A 42 3.36 8.83 6.01
CA LEU A 42 3.49 9.49 7.31
C LEU A 42 4.43 10.72 7.32
N SER A 43 5.31 10.86 6.33
CA SER A 43 6.17 12.04 6.20
C SER A 43 5.53 13.20 5.43
N SER A 44 4.33 12.99 4.86
CA SER A 44 3.71 13.96 3.98
C SER A 44 2.91 15.03 4.73
N PRO A 45 3.23 16.34 4.55
CA PRO A 45 2.44 17.44 5.11
C PRO A 45 0.97 17.40 4.64
N CYS A 46 0.71 16.92 3.41
CA CYS A 46 -0.65 16.75 2.89
C CYS A 46 -1.47 15.82 3.78
N ILE A 47 -0.88 14.73 4.26
CA ILE A 47 -1.55 13.77 5.15
C ILE A 47 -1.81 14.40 6.51
N HIS A 48 -0.82 15.00 7.14
CA HIS A 48 -0.97 15.64 8.46
C HIS A 48 -1.99 16.78 8.48
N ASN A 49 -2.20 17.45 7.35
CA ASN A 49 -3.19 18.53 7.26
C ASN A 49 -4.63 18.03 7.06
N GLN A 50 -4.84 16.79 6.65
CA GLN A 50 -6.15 16.26 6.27
C GLN A 50 -6.61 15.09 7.13
N ILE A 51 -5.70 14.39 7.79
CA ILE A 51 -5.96 13.16 8.53
C ILE A 51 -5.80 13.40 10.03
N PRO A 52 -6.77 13.01 10.85
CA PRO A 52 -6.70 13.16 12.32
C PRO A 52 -5.49 12.40 12.92
N ASP A 53 -4.90 12.97 13.96
CA ASP A 53 -3.75 12.38 14.69
C ASP A 53 -4.02 10.95 15.17
N THR A 54 -5.24 10.62 15.48
CA THR A 54 -5.64 9.26 15.88
C THR A 54 -5.42 8.24 14.78
N LEU A 55 -5.68 8.60 13.53
CA LEU A 55 -5.44 7.74 12.37
C LEU A 55 -3.94 7.74 11.97
N ILE A 56 -3.24 8.85 12.16
CA ILE A 56 -1.77 8.90 12.00
C ILE A 56 -1.10 7.90 12.97
N LYS A 57 -1.46 7.93 14.25
CA LYS A 57 -0.98 6.97 15.25
C LYS A 57 -1.37 5.53 14.93
N LEU A 58 -2.54 5.32 14.32
CA LEU A 58 -2.94 4.00 13.84
C LEU A 58 -1.99 3.49 12.76
N ALA A 59 -1.60 4.33 11.81
CA ALA A 59 -0.66 3.98 10.74
C ALA A 59 0.75 3.70 11.29
N GLU A 60 1.25 4.50 12.24
CA GLU A 60 2.53 4.25 12.91
C GLU A 60 2.54 2.90 13.63
N ASN A 61 1.47 2.58 14.34
CA ASN A 61 1.32 1.29 15.02
C ASN A 61 1.24 0.12 14.03
N THR A 62 0.55 0.31 12.90
CA THR A 62 0.48 -0.68 11.82
C THR A 62 1.86 -0.97 11.22
N CYS A 63 2.66 0.06 10.95
CA CYS A 63 4.05 -0.12 10.50
C CYS A 63 4.85 -1.00 11.45
N SER A 64 4.75 -0.73 12.76
CA SER A 64 5.44 -1.54 13.78
C SER A 64 4.99 -3.01 13.75
N LYS A 65 3.70 -3.27 13.57
CA LYS A 65 3.14 -4.63 13.50
C LYS A 65 3.54 -5.39 12.25
N ILE A 66 3.62 -4.72 11.11
CA ILE A 66 4.13 -5.32 9.87
C ILE A 66 5.56 -5.81 10.08
N LEU A 67 6.44 -4.98 10.64
CA LEU A 67 7.82 -5.38 10.92
C LEU A 67 7.93 -6.53 11.92
N LEU A 68 7.12 -6.52 12.98
CA LEU A 68 7.09 -7.60 13.96
C LEU A 68 6.62 -8.92 13.34
N ASN A 69 5.67 -8.88 12.43
CA ASN A 69 5.22 -10.07 11.70
C ASN A 69 6.30 -10.57 10.73
N LEU A 70 6.92 -9.69 9.96
CA LEU A 70 8.02 -10.04 9.04
C LEU A 70 9.23 -10.65 9.77
N SER A 71 9.46 -10.28 11.03
CA SER A 71 10.51 -10.85 11.89
C SER A 71 10.05 -12.06 12.73
N ASN A 72 8.87 -12.59 12.46
CA ASN A 72 8.25 -13.71 13.19
C ASN A 72 8.07 -13.49 14.73
N VAL A 73 8.02 -12.23 15.16
CA VAL A 73 7.73 -11.86 16.56
C VAL A 73 6.22 -11.76 16.77
N LEU A 74 5.48 -11.25 15.78
CA LEU A 74 4.02 -11.21 15.79
C LEU A 74 3.49 -12.34 14.90
N SER A 75 2.59 -13.15 15.42
CA SER A 75 1.98 -14.25 14.66
C SER A 75 0.98 -13.74 13.58
N ASN A 76 0.71 -14.55 12.58
CA ASN A 76 -0.31 -14.26 11.56
C ASN A 76 -1.71 -14.08 12.19
N GLU A 77 -2.04 -14.83 13.22
CA GLU A 77 -3.32 -14.70 13.94
C GLU A 77 -3.44 -13.35 14.67
N GLU A 78 -2.36 -12.82 15.22
CA GLU A 78 -2.33 -11.49 15.84
C GLU A 78 -2.41 -10.39 14.79
N LEU A 79 -1.74 -10.55 13.64
CA LEU A 79 -1.86 -9.62 12.51
C LEU A 79 -3.30 -9.58 11.97
N LYS A 80 -3.95 -10.75 11.85
CA LYS A 80 -5.36 -10.88 11.45
C LYS A 80 -6.31 -10.17 12.42
N LYS A 81 -6.10 -10.29 13.74
CA LYS A 81 -6.88 -9.55 14.74
C LYS A 81 -6.73 -8.04 14.58
N GLU A 82 -5.51 -7.56 14.30
CA GLU A 82 -5.26 -6.15 14.04
C GLU A 82 -5.96 -5.68 12.76
N ARG A 83 -5.91 -6.46 11.70
CA ARG A 83 -6.63 -6.16 10.46
C ARG A 83 -8.13 -6.00 10.68
N ILE A 84 -8.75 -6.92 11.44
CA ILE A 84 -10.17 -6.83 11.81
C ILE A 84 -10.46 -5.54 12.59
N ARG A 85 -9.56 -5.16 13.51
CA ARG A 85 -9.67 -3.90 14.26
C ARG A 85 -9.62 -2.68 13.35
N VAL A 86 -8.67 -2.65 12.42
CA VAL A 86 -8.54 -1.52 11.47
C VAL A 86 -9.72 -1.48 10.49
N TRP A 87 -10.27 -2.62 10.06
CA TRP A 87 -11.49 -2.68 9.26
C TRP A 87 -12.68 -2.02 9.97
N LYS A 88 -12.88 -2.30 11.26
CA LYS A 88 -13.95 -1.66 12.04
C LYS A 88 -13.77 -0.14 12.12
N ILE A 89 -12.53 0.33 12.25
CA ILE A 89 -12.21 1.75 12.21
C ILE A 89 -12.53 2.32 10.82
N HIS A 90 -12.09 1.66 9.75
CA HIS A 90 -12.39 2.05 8.37
C HIS A 90 -13.88 2.20 8.11
N ASP A 91 -14.69 1.23 8.51
CA ASP A 91 -16.13 1.23 8.30
C ASP A 91 -16.83 2.34 9.08
N SER A 92 -16.26 2.79 10.21
CA SER A 92 -16.79 3.88 11.01
C SER A 92 -16.48 5.27 10.44
N GLN A 93 -15.55 5.40 9.47
CA GLN A 93 -15.18 6.69 8.92
C GLN A 93 -16.29 7.23 7.99
N THR A 94 -16.62 8.50 8.16
CA THR A 94 -17.59 9.23 7.31
C THR A 94 -16.90 10.03 6.20
N SER A 95 -15.68 10.49 6.45
CA SER A 95 -14.87 11.23 5.49
C SER A 95 -14.25 10.30 4.43
N SER A 96 -14.33 10.71 3.16
CA SER A 96 -13.68 9.98 2.06
C SER A 96 -12.15 9.96 2.18
N HIS A 97 -11.55 11.00 2.74
CA HIS A 97 -10.11 11.06 2.99
C HIS A 97 -9.68 10.06 4.04
N GLU A 98 -10.40 9.97 5.16
CA GLU A 98 -10.12 9.02 6.22
C GLU A 98 -10.32 7.57 5.76
N ARG A 99 -11.35 7.30 4.94
CA ARG A 99 -11.54 5.99 4.32
C ARG A 99 -10.40 5.61 3.37
N ASN A 100 -10.00 6.50 2.47
CA ASN A 100 -8.88 6.25 1.57
C ASN A 100 -7.56 6.03 2.35
N PHE A 101 -7.35 6.79 3.43
CA PHE A 101 -6.17 6.63 4.27
C PHE A 101 -6.15 5.28 5.00
N THR A 102 -7.25 4.91 5.66
CA THR A 102 -7.35 3.61 6.35
C THR A 102 -7.28 2.42 5.38
N GLN A 103 -7.77 2.57 4.14
CA GLN A 103 -7.61 1.56 3.10
C GLN A 103 -6.13 1.29 2.74
N LEU A 104 -5.30 2.35 2.69
CA LEU A 104 -3.86 2.21 2.48
C LEU A 104 -3.19 1.43 3.61
N ILE A 105 -3.60 1.66 4.85
CA ILE A 105 -3.09 0.96 6.03
C ILE A 105 -3.48 -0.52 6.00
N LEU A 106 -4.72 -0.82 5.62
CA LEU A 106 -5.23 -2.19 5.54
C LEU A 106 -4.45 -3.07 4.57
N GLY A 107 -3.92 -2.51 3.48
CA GLY A 107 -3.09 -3.24 2.53
C GLY A 107 -1.86 -3.90 3.17
N GLY A 108 -1.26 -3.27 4.21
CA GLY A 108 -0.12 -3.81 4.92
C GLY A 108 -0.43 -4.83 6.01
N LEU A 109 -1.70 -5.08 6.31
CA LEU A 109 -2.13 -6.00 7.37
C LEU A 109 -2.60 -7.36 6.86
N SER A 110 -2.42 -7.68 5.59
CA SER A 110 -2.65 -9.02 5.06
C SER A 110 -1.54 -9.95 5.53
N ASP A 111 -1.89 -11.12 6.05
CA ASP A 111 -0.92 -12.18 6.32
C ASP A 111 -0.60 -12.99 5.06
N GLU A 112 0.44 -13.82 5.13
CA GLU A 112 0.92 -14.60 3.99
C GLU A 112 -0.13 -15.60 3.48
N GLU A 113 -0.91 -16.20 4.37
CA GLU A 113 -1.98 -17.15 4.02
C GLU A 113 -3.06 -16.45 3.18
N GLN A 114 -3.53 -15.28 3.64
CA GLN A 114 -4.52 -14.48 2.92
C GLN A 114 -3.99 -13.98 1.57
N PHE A 115 -2.73 -13.61 1.51
CA PHE A 115 -2.09 -13.18 0.27
C PHE A 115 -2.01 -14.33 -0.73
N THR A 116 -1.56 -15.51 -0.28
CA THR A 116 -1.46 -16.71 -1.12
C THR A 116 -2.85 -17.16 -1.61
N ASP A 117 -3.84 -17.19 -0.73
CA ASP A 117 -5.23 -17.52 -1.08
C ASP A 117 -5.78 -16.56 -2.15
N ALA A 118 -5.50 -15.27 -2.04
CA ALA A 118 -5.91 -14.28 -3.03
C ALA A 118 -5.28 -14.56 -4.41
N LEU A 119 -3.98 -14.85 -4.46
CA LEU A 119 -3.28 -15.13 -5.71
C LEU A 119 -3.74 -16.43 -6.36
N GLU A 120 -4.04 -17.44 -5.58
CA GLU A 120 -4.50 -18.74 -6.09
C GLU A 120 -5.93 -18.70 -6.66
N ASN A 121 -6.80 -17.84 -6.13
CA ASN A 121 -8.22 -17.90 -6.40
C ASN A 121 -8.80 -16.76 -7.23
N TYR A 122 -8.27 -15.52 -7.13
CA TYR A 122 -8.98 -14.38 -7.73
C TYR A 122 -8.17 -13.09 -8.00
N ALA A 123 -6.90 -13.02 -7.66
CA ALA A 123 -6.12 -11.79 -7.79
C ALA A 123 -4.71 -12.02 -8.34
N THR A 124 -4.11 -10.99 -8.89
CA THR A 124 -2.68 -10.88 -9.17
C THR A 124 -2.01 -9.93 -8.18
N VAL A 125 -0.69 -9.89 -8.13
CA VAL A 125 0.02 -8.89 -7.30
C VAL A 125 -0.31 -7.47 -7.78
N SER A 126 -0.47 -7.29 -9.08
CA SER A 126 -0.94 -6.03 -9.67
C SER A 126 -2.28 -5.58 -9.10
N ASP A 127 -3.23 -6.51 -8.93
CA ASP A 127 -4.55 -6.21 -8.34
C ASP A 127 -4.47 -5.77 -6.88
N ILE A 128 -3.40 -6.13 -6.17
CA ILE A 128 -3.16 -5.74 -4.79
C ILE A 128 -2.48 -4.36 -4.71
N LEU A 129 -1.46 -4.12 -5.54
CA LEU A 129 -0.64 -2.89 -5.46
C LEU A 129 -1.24 -1.69 -6.20
N LEU A 130 -1.81 -1.89 -7.40
CA LEU A 130 -2.28 -0.79 -8.22
C LEU A 130 -3.41 0.06 -7.61
N PRO A 131 -4.37 -0.50 -6.83
CA PRO A 131 -5.38 0.31 -6.14
C PRO A 131 -4.80 1.36 -5.20
N THR A 132 -3.56 1.17 -4.73
CA THR A 132 -2.84 2.16 -3.91
C THR A 132 -2.71 3.50 -4.65
N PHE A 133 -2.40 3.51 -5.95
CA PHE A 133 -2.34 4.74 -6.75
C PHE A 133 -3.66 5.52 -6.75
N PHE A 134 -4.78 4.81 -6.83
CA PHE A 134 -6.10 5.44 -6.75
C PHE A 134 -6.35 6.08 -5.39
N ASN A 135 -6.07 5.37 -4.29
CA ASN A 135 -6.25 5.87 -2.94
C ASN A 135 -5.35 7.09 -2.67
N VAL A 136 -4.09 7.01 -3.10
CA VAL A 136 -3.11 8.11 -3.01
C VAL A 136 -3.56 9.34 -3.80
N TYR A 137 -4.06 9.13 -5.01
CA TYR A 137 -4.62 10.21 -5.84
C TYR A 137 -5.82 10.89 -5.17
N LYS A 138 -6.70 10.10 -4.57
CA LYS A 138 -7.88 10.62 -3.84
C LYS A 138 -7.51 11.41 -2.58
N LEU A 139 -6.40 11.07 -1.94
CA LEU A 139 -5.92 11.76 -0.75
C LEU A 139 -5.28 13.11 -1.06
N CYS A 140 -4.27 13.13 -1.90
CA CYS A 140 -3.40 14.29 -2.10
C CYS A 140 -3.16 14.65 -3.58
N GLY A 141 -3.96 14.10 -4.50
CA GLY A 141 -3.92 14.46 -5.91
C GLY A 141 -2.74 13.90 -6.70
N GLU A 142 -2.48 14.52 -7.86
CA GLU A 142 -1.50 14.06 -8.84
C GLU A 142 -0.06 14.05 -8.31
N GLU A 143 0.35 15.09 -7.60
CA GLU A 143 1.70 15.20 -7.07
C GLU A 143 2.06 14.06 -6.11
N PHE A 144 1.07 13.59 -5.35
CA PHE A 144 1.30 12.49 -4.44
C PHE A 144 1.39 11.14 -5.18
N CYS A 145 0.66 10.97 -6.28
CA CYS A 145 0.84 9.83 -7.19
C CYS A 145 2.26 9.80 -7.79
N LYS A 146 2.80 10.95 -8.18
CA LYS A 146 4.18 11.06 -8.68
C LYS A 146 5.20 10.66 -7.62
N LYS A 147 5.04 11.14 -6.39
CA LYS A 147 5.91 10.78 -5.25
C LYS A 147 5.86 9.29 -4.94
N TYR A 148 4.67 8.70 -4.97
CA TYR A 148 4.52 7.26 -4.77
C TYR A 148 5.18 6.45 -5.88
N LEU A 149 4.97 6.84 -7.13
CA LEU A 149 5.64 6.21 -8.27
C LEU A 149 7.16 6.35 -8.18
N GLU A 150 7.67 7.54 -7.88
CA GLU A 150 9.10 7.78 -7.70
C GLU A 150 9.70 6.94 -6.57
N PHE A 151 9.00 6.82 -5.44
CA PHE A 151 9.38 5.92 -4.36
C PHE A 151 9.51 4.48 -4.86
N LEU A 152 8.52 3.96 -5.59
CA LEU A 152 8.53 2.59 -6.13
C LEU A 152 9.66 2.39 -7.15
N LEU A 153 9.82 3.30 -8.12
CA LEU A 153 10.87 3.22 -9.16
C LEU A 153 12.28 3.19 -8.56
N ASN A 154 12.49 3.80 -7.41
CA ASN A 154 13.78 3.85 -6.72
C ASN A 154 13.94 2.80 -5.62
N HIS A 155 12.89 2.03 -5.30
CA HIS A 155 12.93 1.08 -4.20
C HIS A 155 13.87 -0.10 -4.51
N PRO A 156 14.84 -0.43 -3.61
CA PRO A 156 15.84 -1.46 -3.88
C PRO A 156 15.25 -2.84 -4.21
N ILE A 157 14.14 -3.20 -3.56
CA ILE A 157 13.47 -4.48 -3.77
C ILE A 157 12.91 -4.56 -5.19
N LEU A 158 12.25 -3.50 -5.69
CA LEU A 158 11.66 -3.50 -7.04
C LEU A 158 12.71 -3.67 -8.15
N LYS A 159 13.95 -3.24 -7.92
CA LYS A 159 15.04 -3.45 -8.88
C LYS A 159 15.34 -4.92 -9.18
N LYS A 160 14.94 -5.84 -8.29
CA LYS A 160 15.06 -7.30 -8.53
C LYS A 160 14.08 -7.78 -9.61
N TYR A 161 13.03 -7.03 -9.86
CA TYR A 161 11.90 -7.36 -10.74
C TYR A 161 11.87 -6.51 -12.02
N CYS A 162 12.98 -5.86 -12.39
CA CYS A 162 13.05 -5.09 -13.65
C CYS A 162 12.76 -6.00 -14.84
N VAL A 163 11.88 -5.55 -15.74
CA VAL A 163 11.65 -6.22 -17.01
C VAL A 163 12.89 -6.01 -17.88
N GLU A 164 13.58 -7.09 -18.23
CA GLU A 164 14.65 -7.03 -19.22
C GLU A 164 14.01 -6.73 -20.59
N HIS A 165 14.20 -5.54 -21.09
CA HIS A 165 13.88 -5.23 -22.50
C HIS A 165 14.92 -5.94 -23.39
N VAL A 166 14.56 -7.11 -23.91
CA VAL A 166 15.30 -7.81 -24.95
C VAL A 166 15.18 -7.08 -26.27
#